data_254ca76fe270bdc2352167515bd877ec
#
_entry.id   254ca76fe270bdc2352167515bd877ec
#
_cell.length_a   1.000
_cell.length_b   1.000
_cell.length_c   1.000
_cell.angle_alpha   90.00
_cell.angle_beta   90.00
_cell.angle_gamma   90.00
#
_symmetry.space_group_name_H-M   'P 1'
#
loop_
_entity.id
_entity.type
_entity.pdbx_description
1 polymer ?
#
loop_
_entity_poly.entity_id
_entity_poly.type
_entity_poly.pdbx_seq_one_letter_code
_entity_poly.pdbx_strand_id
1 'polypeptide(L)'
;MTDFGAIDALLAQARKEVPLPPAEERRTLREELNLSRTQLAQALGVSPSTVAGWESGRDPSGEVREKYAYFLEGAKAKLAAETGESAEEALPEELGAEPDAELSADQDDDVDTLATPRPCVLCGQPARHQVAGFPQHLDPAECGTDEPARTTEPAAPARVEPQRSQGPRHPRPSGRQGHAGGGVKVVPVGRRLKTADTPDLIGSAVAGALAEHSGDVEAATKALVKRAIPDAMALLDHSRKGGRYEVVAHPWLPDVLRKQSSRGPDLIWEARPKWARSELPPGEHEVTALDVNGAYLSALKTHLPLGQLEHSTGNHHNPRRAGVHLITPSDWDHDAYLPNPIGSRDEPGPLWVTEATLRLLLRISGPKYGLCDPPEIHESWTSGATEGLLEKFRVALKDARDRAIAEDDEVTLEYVKAMYSKFVSTLGESNYNRELYRTDWMHLIRSQAFANLWWKAHRAYDEGLMVVRAMGTDELHVIGDWRAVFTEGRGVTEVKVKDVYTVGT
;
A
#
# COMPACT_ATOMS: atom_id res chain seq x y z
N MET A 1 -22.38 13.92 -51.55
CA MET A 1 -23.20 12.89 -50.94
C MET A 1 -22.54 12.54 -49.63
N THR A 2 -23.17 12.85 -48.52
CA THR A 2 -22.64 12.56 -47.16
C THR A 2 -22.90 11.06 -46.93
N ASP A 3 -21.82 10.34 -46.63
CA ASP A 3 -21.92 8.89 -46.36
C ASP A 3 -22.43 8.66 -44.93
N PHE A 4 -23.68 8.26 -44.79
CA PHE A 4 -24.32 7.92 -43.53
C PHE A 4 -24.18 6.43 -43.14
N GLY A 5 -23.56 5.60 -44.01
CA GLY A 5 -23.49 4.15 -43.85
C GLY A 5 -22.81 3.71 -42.53
N ALA A 6 -21.82 4.47 -42.02
CA ALA A 6 -21.17 4.21 -40.73
C ALA A 6 -22.09 4.50 -39.52
N ILE A 7 -22.96 5.51 -39.68
CA ILE A 7 -23.94 5.88 -38.63
C ILE A 7 -25.07 4.84 -38.61
N ASP A 8 -25.54 4.40 -39.75
CA ASP A 8 -26.57 3.36 -39.86
C ASP A 8 -26.09 2.01 -39.33
N ALA A 9 -24.83 1.65 -39.57
CA ALA A 9 -24.19 0.46 -38.96
C ALA A 9 -24.08 0.55 -37.45
N LEU A 10 -23.76 1.73 -36.89
CA LEU A 10 -23.74 1.99 -35.46
C LEU A 10 -25.13 1.91 -34.83
N LEU A 11 -26.14 2.46 -35.48
CA LEU A 11 -27.53 2.41 -35.03
C LEU A 11 -28.09 0.98 -35.08
N ALA A 12 -27.72 0.19 -36.09
CA ALA A 12 -28.09 -1.23 -36.18
C ALA A 12 -27.44 -2.10 -35.08
N GLN A 13 -26.29 -1.72 -34.55
CA GLN A 13 -25.59 -2.39 -33.45
C GLN A 13 -26.01 -1.86 -32.08
N ALA A 14 -26.68 -0.73 -31.99
CA ALA A 14 -27.14 -0.14 -30.75
C ALA A 14 -28.20 -1.03 -30.09
N ARG A 15 -27.85 -1.67 -28.96
CA ARG A 15 -28.80 -2.42 -28.15
C ARG A 15 -29.51 -1.47 -27.20
N LYS A 16 -30.81 -1.64 -27.04
CA LYS A 16 -31.58 -0.89 -26.04
C LYS A 16 -31.14 -1.34 -24.67
N GLU A 17 -30.64 -0.41 -23.87
CA GLU A 17 -30.24 -0.71 -22.49
C GLU A 17 -31.43 -1.12 -21.64
N VAL A 18 -31.23 -2.15 -20.79
CA VAL A 18 -32.24 -2.60 -19.85
C VAL A 18 -32.44 -1.50 -18.79
N PRO A 19 -33.68 -1.04 -18.53
CA PRO A 19 -33.93 -0.03 -17.52
C PRO A 19 -33.60 -0.57 -16.13
N LEU A 20 -33.05 0.28 -15.27
CA LEU A 20 -32.77 -0.04 -13.87
C LEU A 20 -33.64 0.84 -12.96
N PRO A 21 -34.07 0.34 -11.79
CA PRO A 21 -34.77 1.17 -10.81
C PRO A 21 -33.85 2.27 -10.23
N PRO A 22 -34.40 3.28 -9.56
CA PRO A 22 -33.64 4.31 -8.87
C PRO A 22 -32.59 3.72 -7.90
N ALA A 23 -31.51 4.43 -7.67
CA ALA A 23 -30.38 3.93 -6.84
C ALA A 23 -30.80 3.53 -5.42
N GLU A 24 -31.70 4.29 -4.81
CA GLU A 24 -32.24 3.98 -3.48
C GLU A 24 -33.01 2.65 -3.47
N GLU A 25 -33.82 2.40 -4.49
CA GLU A 25 -34.60 1.16 -4.62
C GLU A 25 -33.67 -0.05 -4.83
N ARG A 26 -32.56 0.11 -5.55
CA ARG A 26 -31.56 -0.96 -5.74
C ARG A 26 -30.93 -1.40 -4.41
N ARG A 27 -30.64 -0.44 -3.56
CA ARG A 27 -30.10 -0.68 -2.23
C ARG A 27 -31.13 -1.36 -1.32
N THR A 28 -32.35 -0.83 -1.27
CA THR A 28 -33.44 -1.36 -0.47
C THR A 28 -33.72 -2.82 -0.82
N LEU A 29 -33.87 -3.15 -2.11
CA LEU A 29 -34.09 -4.53 -2.58
C LEU A 29 -33.02 -5.53 -2.11
N ARG A 30 -31.76 -5.11 -2.11
CA ARG A 30 -30.67 -5.96 -1.60
C ARG A 30 -30.74 -6.11 -0.06
N GLU A 31 -30.99 -5.02 0.66
CA GLU A 31 -31.02 -5.01 2.14
C GLU A 31 -32.23 -5.79 2.67
N GLU A 32 -33.39 -5.69 2.05
CA GLU A 32 -34.59 -6.48 2.41
C GLU A 32 -34.39 -7.97 2.22
N LEU A 33 -33.57 -8.39 1.27
CA LEU A 33 -33.16 -9.79 1.12
C LEU A 33 -32.00 -10.21 2.04
N ASN A 34 -31.55 -9.36 2.96
CA ASN A 34 -30.42 -9.59 3.87
C ASN A 34 -29.11 -9.95 3.13
N LEU A 35 -28.92 -9.44 1.91
CA LEU A 35 -27.71 -9.70 1.11
C LEU A 35 -26.68 -8.60 1.34
N SER A 36 -25.45 -8.99 1.66
CA SER A 36 -24.31 -8.06 1.68
C SER A 36 -23.92 -7.65 0.25
N ARG A 37 -23.30 -6.47 0.11
CA ARG A 37 -22.71 -6.03 -1.19
C ARG A 37 -21.67 -7.04 -1.70
N THR A 38 -20.94 -7.66 -0.81
CA THR A 38 -19.93 -8.67 -1.15
C THR A 38 -20.56 -9.91 -1.78
N GLN A 39 -21.66 -10.43 -1.23
CA GLN A 39 -22.39 -11.56 -1.81
C GLN A 39 -22.96 -11.23 -3.20
N LEU A 40 -23.58 -10.06 -3.33
CA LEU A 40 -24.12 -9.62 -4.61
C LEU A 40 -23.01 -9.40 -5.65
N ALA A 41 -21.92 -8.75 -5.25
CA ALA A 41 -20.76 -8.53 -6.10
C ALA A 41 -20.14 -9.82 -6.60
N GLN A 42 -20.00 -10.81 -5.70
CA GLN A 42 -19.49 -12.13 -6.05
C GLN A 42 -20.38 -12.84 -7.08
N ALA A 43 -21.70 -12.79 -6.90
CA ALA A 43 -22.66 -13.37 -7.84
C ALA A 43 -22.63 -12.70 -9.23
N LEU A 44 -22.34 -11.40 -9.28
CA LEU A 44 -22.26 -10.62 -10.52
C LEU A 44 -20.87 -10.60 -11.15
N GLY A 45 -19.84 -11.13 -10.47
CA GLY A 45 -18.45 -11.11 -10.91
C GLY A 45 -17.80 -9.72 -10.91
N VAL A 46 -18.19 -8.85 -9.96
CA VAL A 46 -17.69 -7.48 -9.81
C VAL A 46 -17.18 -7.24 -8.38
N SER A 47 -16.58 -6.07 -8.13
CA SER A 47 -16.18 -5.70 -6.77
C SER A 47 -17.37 -5.17 -5.94
N PRO A 48 -17.34 -5.31 -4.60
CA PRO A 48 -18.35 -4.71 -3.72
C PRO A 48 -18.46 -3.20 -3.88
N SER A 49 -17.35 -2.50 -4.14
CA SER A 49 -17.33 -1.06 -4.42
C SER A 49 -18.06 -0.70 -5.73
N THR A 50 -18.03 -1.60 -6.71
CA THR A 50 -18.82 -1.42 -7.96
C THR A 50 -20.32 -1.46 -7.66
N VAL A 51 -20.77 -2.40 -6.82
CA VAL A 51 -22.17 -2.48 -6.38
C VAL A 51 -22.55 -1.24 -5.57
N ALA A 52 -21.67 -0.78 -4.66
CA ALA A 52 -21.86 0.45 -3.90
C ALA A 52 -22.03 1.66 -4.81
N GLY A 53 -21.23 1.77 -5.87
CA GLY A 53 -21.37 2.80 -6.90
C GLY A 53 -22.73 2.76 -7.62
N TRP A 54 -23.26 1.59 -7.91
CA TRP A 54 -24.59 1.45 -8.52
C TRP A 54 -25.75 1.80 -7.57
N GLU A 55 -25.58 1.54 -6.30
CA GLU A 55 -26.51 1.93 -5.24
C GLU A 55 -26.42 3.43 -4.87
N SER A 56 -25.37 4.12 -5.35
CA SER A 56 -25.19 5.58 -5.19
C SER A 56 -25.57 6.38 -6.44
N GLY A 57 -26.12 5.73 -7.49
CA GLY A 57 -26.62 6.43 -8.69
C GLY A 57 -25.79 6.24 -9.95
N ARG A 58 -24.67 5.53 -9.89
CA ARG A 58 -23.92 5.13 -11.08
C ARG A 58 -24.63 3.98 -11.76
N ASP A 59 -24.65 3.95 -13.08
CA ASP A 59 -25.27 2.86 -13.82
C ASP A 59 -24.21 1.88 -14.37
N PRO A 60 -24.40 0.56 -14.22
CA PRO A 60 -23.61 -0.43 -14.93
C PRO A 60 -23.90 -0.41 -16.43
N SER A 61 -22.97 -0.88 -17.25
CA SER A 61 -23.12 -0.98 -18.70
C SER A 61 -22.86 -2.42 -19.21
N GLY A 62 -23.29 -2.74 -20.41
CA GLY A 62 -23.05 -4.01 -21.05
C GLY A 62 -23.66 -5.22 -20.35
N GLU A 63 -23.01 -6.38 -20.41
CA GLU A 63 -23.50 -7.67 -19.87
C GLU A 63 -23.74 -7.60 -18.36
N VAL A 64 -22.95 -6.83 -17.64
CA VAL A 64 -23.09 -6.68 -16.18
C VAL A 64 -24.36 -5.93 -15.81
N ARG A 65 -24.80 -4.98 -16.67
CA ARG A 65 -26.09 -4.29 -16.49
C ARG A 65 -27.26 -5.27 -16.63
N GLU A 66 -27.19 -6.18 -17.59
CA GLU A 66 -28.23 -7.21 -17.79
C GLU A 66 -28.32 -8.16 -16.58
N LYS A 67 -27.17 -8.62 -16.06
CA LYS A 67 -27.10 -9.48 -14.86
C LYS A 67 -27.65 -8.75 -13.63
N TYR A 68 -27.31 -7.48 -13.47
CA TYR A 68 -27.80 -6.70 -12.33
C TYR A 68 -29.30 -6.41 -12.41
N ALA A 69 -29.82 -6.10 -13.60
CA ALA A 69 -31.25 -5.93 -13.84
C ALA A 69 -32.01 -7.21 -13.50
N TYR A 70 -31.52 -8.37 -13.95
CA TYR A 70 -32.09 -9.67 -13.64
C TYR A 70 -32.14 -9.96 -12.14
N PHE A 71 -31.09 -9.63 -11.41
CA PHE A 71 -31.07 -9.72 -9.93
C PHE A 71 -32.14 -8.82 -9.30
N LEU A 72 -32.23 -7.55 -9.71
CA LEU A 72 -33.18 -6.59 -9.13
C LEU A 72 -34.66 -6.97 -9.41
N GLU A 73 -34.96 -7.50 -10.60
CA GLU A 73 -36.27 -8.03 -10.92
C GLU A 73 -36.62 -9.28 -10.09
N GLY A 74 -35.65 -10.20 -9.94
CA GLY A 74 -35.81 -11.39 -9.10
C GLY A 74 -35.98 -11.04 -7.62
N ALA A 75 -35.24 -10.06 -7.13
CA ALA A 75 -35.35 -9.53 -5.75
C ALA A 75 -36.76 -8.95 -5.50
N LYS A 76 -37.24 -8.13 -6.41
CA LYS A 76 -38.59 -7.54 -6.34
C LYS A 76 -39.70 -8.59 -6.37
N ALA A 77 -39.57 -9.59 -7.24
CA ALA A 77 -40.54 -10.68 -7.33
C ALA A 77 -40.57 -11.54 -6.05
N LYS A 78 -39.37 -11.83 -5.49
CA LYS A 78 -39.27 -12.61 -4.25
C LYS A 78 -39.88 -11.89 -3.05
N LEU A 79 -39.59 -10.60 -2.86
CA LEU A 79 -40.16 -9.80 -1.80
C LEU A 79 -41.68 -9.60 -1.94
N ALA A 80 -42.18 -9.50 -3.18
CA ALA A 80 -43.61 -9.45 -3.45
C ALA A 80 -44.33 -10.78 -3.10
N ALA A 81 -43.67 -11.91 -3.32
CA ALA A 81 -44.20 -13.24 -2.95
C ALA A 81 -44.21 -13.40 -1.42
N GLU A 82 -43.15 -12.98 -0.71
CA GLU A 82 -43.05 -13.06 0.77
C GLU A 82 -44.07 -12.15 1.47
N THR A 83 -44.49 -11.03 0.85
CA THR A 83 -45.55 -10.15 1.36
C THR A 83 -46.97 -10.66 1.05
N GLY A 84 -47.10 -11.61 0.11
CA GLY A 84 -48.36 -12.22 -0.31
C GLY A 84 -48.71 -13.54 0.37
N GLU A 85 -47.74 -14.22 0.97
CA GLU A 85 -47.90 -15.55 1.64
C GLU A 85 -47.69 -15.45 3.15
N SER A 86 -48.55 -14.69 3.82
CA SER A 86 -48.77 -14.85 5.27
C SER A 86 -50.04 -15.67 5.50
N ALA A 87 -50.04 -16.92 5.07
CA ALA A 87 -50.94 -17.97 5.51
C ALA A 87 -50.44 -19.34 5.09
N GLU A 88 -50.11 -20.15 6.09
CA GLU A 88 -50.16 -21.60 6.14
C GLU A 88 -48.87 -22.42 5.82
N GLU A 89 -48.36 -22.99 6.86
CA GLU A 89 -47.99 -24.36 7.21
C GLU A 89 -46.55 -24.89 7.03
N ALA A 90 -45.96 -25.09 8.22
CA ALA A 90 -45.22 -26.23 8.80
C ALA A 90 -44.39 -27.17 7.89
N LEU A 91 -43.07 -27.17 8.21
CA LEU A 91 -42.08 -28.26 8.46
C LEU A 91 -42.24 -29.65 7.74
N PRO A 92 -41.17 -30.46 7.48
CA PRO A 92 -40.06 -30.70 8.41
C PRO A 92 -38.63 -30.87 7.79
N GLU A 93 -37.63 -30.75 8.68
CA GLU A 93 -36.35 -31.43 8.88
C GLU A 93 -35.82 -32.42 7.82
N GLU A 94 -34.55 -32.28 7.46
CA GLU A 94 -33.45 -33.11 7.97
C GLU A 94 -32.08 -32.80 7.33
N LEU A 95 -31.11 -32.62 8.20
CA LEU A 95 -29.75 -33.18 8.24
C LEU A 95 -28.83 -33.15 7.01
N GLY A 96 -27.69 -32.54 7.21
CA GLY A 96 -26.48 -33.11 6.60
C GLY A 96 -25.28 -32.17 6.50
N ALA A 97 -24.43 -32.23 7.52
CA ALA A 97 -22.96 -32.15 7.47
C ALA A 97 -22.29 -30.83 7.10
N GLU A 98 -21.72 -30.26 8.10
CA GLU A 98 -20.53 -29.42 8.00
C GLU A 98 -19.36 -30.17 7.38
N PRO A 99 -18.45 -29.49 6.69
CA PRO A 99 -17.06 -29.76 7.00
C PRO A 99 -16.34 -28.48 7.48
N ASP A 100 -15.54 -28.70 8.49
CA ASP A 100 -14.53 -27.87 9.10
C ASP A 100 -13.91 -26.86 8.13
N ALA A 101 -14.11 -25.57 8.42
CA ALA A 101 -13.29 -24.51 7.87
C ALA A 101 -12.09 -24.34 8.79
N GLU A 102 -10.99 -24.97 8.44
CA GLU A 102 -9.67 -24.61 8.96
C GLU A 102 -9.42 -23.11 8.73
N LEU A 103 -9.15 -22.45 9.83
CA LEU A 103 -8.66 -21.08 9.92
C LEU A 103 -7.38 -20.94 9.10
N SER A 104 -7.45 -20.38 7.92
CA SER A 104 -6.26 -19.84 7.25
C SER A 104 -6.03 -18.41 7.74
N ALA A 105 -5.02 -18.29 8.59
CA ALA A 105 -4.43 -17.03 9.04
C ALA A 105 -3.89 -16.20 7.86
N ASP A 106 -4.05 -14.88 7.99
CA ASP A 106 -3.29 -13.83 7.34
C ASP A 106 -3.18 -13.89 5.80
N GLN A 107 -4.24 -13.53 5.10
CA GLN A 107 -4.10 -12.99 3.76
C GLN A 107 -3.73 -11.49 3.90
N ASP A 108 -2.47 -11.17 3.59
CA ASP A 108 -2.04 -9.79 3.32
C ASP A 108 -2.99 -9.20 2.26
N ASP A 109 -3.70 -8.13 2.59
CA ASP A 109 -4.70 -7.45 1.73
C ASP A 109 -4.12 -6.92 0.39
N ASP A 110 -2.81 -7.04 0.17
CA ASP A 110 -2.09 -6.64 -1.03
C ASP A 110 -1.75 -7.80 -1.98
N VAL A 111 -2.19 -9.04 -1.69
CA VAL A 111 -1.88 -10.23 -2.49
C VAL A 111 -3.15 -10.75 -3.17
N ASP A 112 -3.23 -10.56 -4.49
CA ASP A 112 -4.28 -11.12 -5.31
C ASP A 112 -3.80 -12.41 -6.00
N THR A 113 -4.64 -13.43 -6.06
CA THR A 113 -4.36 -14.64 -6.87
C THR A 113 -4.84 -14.44 -8.30
N LEU A 114 -3.94 -14.58 -9.26
CA LEU A 114 -4.24 -14.45 -10.68
C LEU A 114 -4.89 -15.73 -11.22
N ALA A 115 -6.05 -15.61 -11.83
CA ALA A 115 -6.72 -16.73 -12.50
C ALA A 115 -5.88 -17.31 -13.67
N THR A 116 -5.07 -16.47 -14.31
CA THR A 116 -4.10 -16.88 -15.33
C THR A 116 -2.72 -16.39 -14.94
N PRO A 117 -1.69 -17.26 -14.91
CA PRO A 117 -0.33 -16.86 -14.59
C PRO A 117 0.17 -15.75 -15.51
N ARG A 118 0.83 -14.72 -14.95
CA ARG A 118 1.45 -13.63 -15.71
C ARG A 118 2.96 -13.59 -15.44
N PRO A 119 3.76 -13.04 -16.36
CA PRO A 119 5.20 -12.93 -16.14
C PRO A 119 5.50 -12.17 -14.85
N CYS A 120 6.25 -12.80 -13.96
CA CYS A 120 6.75 -12.18 -12.73
C CYS A 120 7.62 -10.96 -13.07
N VAL A 121 7.35 -9.82 -12.42
CA VAL A 121 8.12 -8.58 -12.67
C VAL A 121 9.58 -8.66 -12.21
N LEU A 122 9.92 -9.68 -11.40
CA LEU A 122 11.28 -9.85 -10.86
C LEU A 122 12.14 -10.79 -11.68
N CYS A 123 11.56 -11.91 -12.20
CA CYS A 123 12.31 -12.95 -12.88
C CYS A 123 11.81 -13.27 -14.30
N GLY A 124 10.65 -12.75 -14.71
CA GLY A 124 10.03 -13.01 -15.99
C GLY A 124 9.29 -14.37 -16.12
N GLN A 125 9.42 -15.25 -15.12
CA GLN A 125 8.73 -16.55 -15.09
C GLN A 125 7.24 -16.38 -14.72
N PRO A 126 6.36 -17.32 -15.12
CA PRO A 126 4.94 -17.22 -14.81
C PRO A 126 4.68 -17.23 -13.30
N ALA A 127 4.07 -16.17 -12.78
CA ALA A 127 3.62 -16.04 -11.39
C ALA A 127 2.11 -16.08 -11.29
N ARG A 128 1.58 -16.69 -10.23
CA ARG A 128 0.15 -16.81 -9.96
C ARG A 128 -0.36 -15.80 -8.94
N HIS A 129 0.53 -15.02 -8.36
CA HIS A 129 0.19 -14.02 -7.36
C HIS A 129 0.51 -12.63 -7.87
N GLN A 130 -0.27 -11.66 -7.44
CA GLN A 130 -0.07 -10.25 -7.72
C GLN A 130 0.00 -9.53 -6.37
N VAL A 131 1.13 -8.89 -6.10
CA VAL A 131 1.34 -8.11 -4.89
C VAL A 131 1.35 -6.64 -5.26
N ALA A 132 0.53 -5.84 -4.62
CA ALA A 132 0.36 -4.41 -4.94
C ALA A 132 0.12 -4.14 -6.45
N GLY A 133 -0.64 -5.01 -7.11
CA GLY A 133 -0.96 -4.88 -8.53
C GLY A 133 0.09 -5.45 -9.50
N PHE A 134 1.20 -6.07 -9.01
CA PHE A 134 2.29 -6.61 -9.84
C PHE A 134 2.36 -8.13 -9.74
N PRO A 135 2.35 -8.86 -10.88
CA PRO A 135 2.56 -10.30 -10.89
C PRO A 135 3.95 -10.63 -10.33
N GLN A 136 4.01 -11.40 -9.26
CA GLN A 136 5.27 -11.87 -8.66
C GLN A 136 5.06 -13.15 -7.87
N HIS A 137 6.15 -13.88 -7.68
CA HIS A 137 6.16 -15.03 -6.78
C HIS A 137 6.12 -14.56 -5.32
N LEU A 138 5.35 -15.23 -4.48
CA LEU A 138 5.31 -14.94 -3.04
C LEU A 138 6.59 -15.44 -2.34
N ASP A 139 7.12 -16.57 -2.81
CA ASP A 139 8.41 -17.09 -2.36
C ASP A 139 9.52 -16.60 -3.29
N PRO A 140 10.50 -15.82 -2.79
CA PRO A 140 11.67 -15.42 -3.56
C PRO A 140 12.49 -16.58 -4.13
N ALA A 141 12.37 -17.79 -3.55
CA ALA A 141 13.05 -18.99 -4.06
C ALA A 141 12.49 -19.44 -5.41
N GLU A 142 11.23 -19.15 -5.71
CA GLU A 142 10.60 -19.44 -7.00
C GLU A 142 11.13 -18.54 -8.13
N CYS A 143 11.75 -17.41 -7.80
CA CYS A 143 12.35 -16.49 -8.76
C CYS A 143 13.76 -16.94 -9.23
N GLY A 144 14.28 -18.07 -8.77
CA GLY A 144 15.70 -18.40 -8.90
C GLY A 144 16.05 -19.67 -9.66
N THR A 145 15.13 -20.35 -10.31
CA THR A 145 15.43 -21.60 -11.02
C THR A 145 14.94 -21.53 -12.46
N ASP A 146 15.82 -21.02 -13.36
CA ASP A 146 16.18 -21.68 -14.62
C ASP A 146 17.15 -20.79 -15.41
N GLU A 147 18.32 -21.34 -15.73
CA GLU A 147 19.19 -20.82 -16.79
C GLU A 147 18.43 -20.90 -18.12
N PRO A 148 18.41 -19.83 -18.95
CA PRO A 148 17.82 -19.94 -20.28
C PRO A 148 18.63 -20.91 -21.13
N ALA A 149 17.96 -21.91 -21.68
CA ALA A 149 18.52 -22.84 -22.64
C ALA A 149 19.24 -22.07 -23.76
N ARG A 150 20.52 -22.32 -23.92
CA ARG A 150 21.33 -21.83 -25.02
C ARG A 150 20.78 -22.41 -26.32
N THR A 151 20.11 -21.60 -27.10
CA THR A 151 19.92 -21.84 -28.53
C THR A 151 21.28 -21.64 -29.24
N THR A 152 21.82 -22.72 -29.69
CA THR A 152 22.99 -22.74 -30.61
C THR A 152 22.59 -22.18 -31.97
N GLU A 153 23.07 -21.01 -32.31
CA GLU A 153 23.13 -20.53 -33.69
C GLU A 153 24.55 -20.70 -34.26
N PRO A 154 24.66 -20.99 -35.59
CA PRO A 154 25.95 -21.47 -36.16
C PRO A 154 26.96 -20.35 -36.43
N ALA A 155 28.21 -20.72 -36.30
CA ALA A 155 29.38 -19.90 -36.46
C ALA A 155 29.51 -19.22 -37.83
N ALA A 156 29.81 -17.92 -37.84
CA ALA A 156 30.37 -17.20 -38.99
C ALA A 156 31.83 -16.75 -38.70
N PRO A 157 32.68 -16.57 -39.74
CA PRO A 157 34.12 -16.79 -39.64
C PRO A 157 34.92 -15.60 -39.08
N ALA A 158 36.08 -15.96 -38.57
CA ALA A 158 37.08 -15.10 -37.98
C ALA A 158 37.55 -13.94 -38.88
N ARG A 159 37.59 -12.73 -38.30
CA ARG A 159 38.25 -11.55 -38.90
C ARG A 159 39.44 -11.12 -38.06
N VAL A 160 40.57 -11.05 -38.77
CA VAL A 160 41.92 -10.72 -38.33
C VAL A 160 42.02 -9.33 -37.70
N GLU A 161 42.65 -9.23 -36.55
CA GLU A 161 43.07 -7.96 -35.90
C GLU A 161 44.26 -7.32 -36.64
N PRO A 162 44.30 -5.99 -36.74
CA PRO A 162 45.56 -5.28 -36.98
C PRO A 162 46.11 -4.68 -35.67
N GLN A 163 47.40 -4.95 -35.46
CA GLN A 163 48.20 -4.38 -34.38
C GLN A 163 48.23 -2.85 -34.40
N ARG A 164 48.08 -2.21 -33.28
CA ARG A 164 48.28 -0.77 -33.07
C ARG A 164 49.64 -0.51 -32.43
N SER A 165 50.44 0.23 -33.18
CA SER A 165 51.68 0.86 -32.80
C SER A 165 51.54 1.90 -31.68
N GLN A 166 52.56 1.93 -30.81
CA GLN A 166 52.71 2.93 -29.74
C GLN A 166 53.18 4.27 -30.32
N GLY A 167 52.53 5.37 -29.94
CA GLY A 167 52.96 6.75 -30.18
C GLY A 167 52.95 7.56 -28.87
N PRO A 168 53.70 8.68 -28.77
CA PRO A 168 54.25 9.21 -27.53
C PRO A 168 53.27 10.07 -26.68
N ARG A 169 53.54 10.05 -25.37
CA ARG A 169 52.80 10.76 -24.31
C ARG A 169 53.01 12.28 -24.39
N HIS A 170 51.93 13.07 -24.39
CA HIS A 170 51.92 14.48 -24.05
C HIS A 170 51.27 14.73 -22.69
N PRO A 171 51.72 15.73 -21.91
CA PRO A 171 51.27 15.95 -20.54
C PRO A 171 49.90 16.65 -20.47
N ARG A 172 49.07 16.24 -19.52
CA ARG A 172 47.77 16.84 -19.21
C ARG A 172 47.90 18.17 -18.44
N PRO A 173 47.10 19.18 -18.71
CA PRO A 173 46.88 20.29 -17.77
C PRO A 173 45.93 19.89 -16.64
N SER A 174 46.30 20.29 -15.45
CA SER A 174 45.51 20.19 -14.22
C SER A 174 44.30 21.12 -14.25
N GLY A 175 43.15 20.63 -13.73
CA GLY A 175 42.11 21.49 -13.23
C GLY A 175 40.73 21.30 -13.87
N ARG A 176 39.95 20.38 -13.29
CA ARG A 176 38.49 20.52 -13.05
C ARG A 176 38.09 19.42 -12.10
N GLN A 177 37.61 19.81 -10.90
CA GLN A 177 36.93 18.92 -9.97
C GLN A 177 35.66 18.43 -10.64
N GLY A 178 35.66 17.18 -11.09
CA GLY A 178 34.47 16.48 -11.54
C GLY A 178 33.71 15.97 -10.31
N HIS A 179 32.48 16.38 -10.17
CA HIS A 179 31.55 15.77 -9.24
C HIS A 179 31.48 14.26 -9.56
N ALA A 180 31.93 13.44 -8.63
CA ALA A 180 31.75 12.00 -8.69
C ALA A 180 30.28 11.69 -8.58
N GLY A 181 29.63 11.37 -9.68
CA GLY A 181 28.29 10.76 -9.69
C GLY A 181 28.36 9.42 -8.96
N GLY A 182 27.80 9.35 -7.75
CA GLY A 182 27.68 8.12 -6.99
C GLY A 182 26.70 7.18 -7.67
N GLY A 183 27.18 6.37 -8.62
CA GLY A 183 26.40 5.27 -9.19
C GLY A 183 26.19 4.19 -8.13
N VAL A 184 25.03 3.55 -8.15
CA VAL A 184 24.75 2.37 -7.32
C VAL A 184 25.76 1.28 -7.64
N LYS A 185 26.55 0.90 -6.64
CA LYS A 185 27.53 -0.17 -6.79
C LYS A 185 26.82 -1.50 -6.62
N VAL A 186 26.73 -2.28 -7.67
CA VAL A 186 26.23 -3.66 -7.60
C VAL A 186 27.29 -4.53 -6.91
N VAL A 187 26.94 -5.06 -5.73
CA VAL A 187 27.83 -5.98 -5.01
C VAL A 187 27.54 -7.40 -5.48
N PRO A 188 28.55 -8.21 -5.86
CA PRO A 188 28.35 -9.61 -6.21
C PRO A 188 27.68 -10.36 -5.05
N VAL A 189 26.65 -11.15 -5.36
CA VAL A 189 25.90 -11.93 -4.39
C VAL A 189 26.84 -12.97 -3.75
N GLY A 190 27.31 -12.69 -2.53
CA GLY A 190 27.94 -13.68 -1.68
C GLY A 190 26.89 -14.72 -1.22
N ARG A 191 27.34 -15.94 -0.86
CA ARG A 191 26.46 -17.00 -0.34
C ARG A 191 25.50 -16.45 0.70
N ARG A 192 24.20 -16.67 0.50
CA ARG A 192 23.15 -16.37 1.50
C ARG A 192 23.53 -17.04 2.83
N LEU A 193 23.76 -16.25 3.87
CA LEU A 193 23.83 -16.76 5.23
C LEU A 193 22.46 -17.39 5.56
N LYS A 194 22.48 -18.62 6.03
CA LYS A 194 21.26 -19.28 6.53
C LYS A 194 20.72 -18.46 7.70
N THR A 195 19.42 -18.28 7.77
CA THR A 195 18.69 -17.51 8.80
C THR A 195 18.96 -17.97 10.25
N ALA A 196 19.60 -19.10 10.46
CA ALA A 196 19.88 -19.68 11.78
C ALA A 196 20.97 -18.97 12.59
N ASP A 197 21.77 -18.08 11.99
CA ASP A 197 22.93 -17.43 12.65
C ASP A 197 22.76 -15.91 12.82
N THR A 198 21.52 -15.39 12.77
CA THR A 198 21.30 -13.96 13.03
C THR A 198 21.26 -13.72 14.53
N PRO A 199 22.23 -13.00 15.12
CA PRO A 199 22.20 -12.72 16.55
C PRO A 199 20.94 -11.89 16.87
N ASP A 200 20.30 -12.23 18.00
CA ASP A 200 19.18 -11.44 18.52
C ASP A 200 19.72 -10.13 19.14
N LEU A 201 19.91 -9.14 18.30
CA LEU A 201 20.42 -7.82 18.71
C LEU A 201 19.46 -7.11 19.65
N ILE A 202 18.14 -7.28 19.45
CA ILE A 202 17.11 -6.63 20.27
C ILE A 202 17.06 -7.26 21.66
N GLY A 203 16.93 -8.58 21.76
CA GLY A 203 16.90 -9.29 23.02
C GLY A 203 18.19 -9.12 23.82
N SER A 204 19.36 -9.14 23.14
CA SER A 204 20.65 -8.88 23.77
C SER A 204 20.76 -7.45 24.34
N ALA A 205 20.24 -6.45 23.64
CA ALA A 205 20.22 -5.07 24.11
C ALA A 205 19.31 -4.90 25.33
N VAL A 206 18.14 -5.54 25.33
CA VAL A 206 17.17 -5.51 26.44
C VAL A 206 17.78 -6.20 27.68
N ALA A 207 18.32 -7.41 27.52
CA ALA A 207 18.96 -8.13 28.61
C ALA A 207 20.15 -7.36 29.20
N GLY A 208 20.96 -6.75 28.33
CA GLY A 208 22.09 -5.90 28.78
C GLY A 208 21.62 -4.69 29.56
N ALA A 209 20.59 -3.98 29.11
CA ALA A 209 20.06 -2.80 29.82
C ALA A 209 19.44 -3.16 31.18
N LEU A 210 18.68 -4.26 31.25
CA LEU A 210 18.12 -4.73 32.52
C LEU A 210 19.22 -5.13 33.53
N ALA A 211 20.29 -5.78 33.06
CA ALA A 211 21.44 -6.11 33.89
C ALA A 211 22.18 -4.86 34.36
N GLU A 212 22.43 -3.88 33.52
CA GLU A 212 23.10 -2.61 33.82
C GLU A 212 22.33 -1.80 34.88
N HIS A 213 20.99 -1.82 34.79
CA HIS A 213 20.12 -1.11 35.74
C HIS A 213 19.61 -2.00 36.90
N SER A 214 20.24 -3.17 37.13
CA SER A 214 19.90 -4.07 38.24
C SER A 214 18.44 -4.49 38.30
N GLY A 215 17.80 -4.62 37.12
CA GLY A 215 16.40 -5.01 36.97
C GLY A 215 15.39 -3.86 37.09
N ASP A 216 15.84 -2.62 37.22
CA ASP A 216 14.96 -1.45 37.19
C ASP A 216 14.42 -1.27 35.72
N VAL A 217 13.15 -1.65 35.55
CA VAL A 217 12.44 -1.64 34.28
C VAL A 217 12.33 -0.23 33.69
N GLU A 218 12.02 0.77 34.50
CA GLU A 218 11.86 2.14 34.05
C GLU A 218 13.19 2.74 33.57
N ALA A 219 14.25 2.57 34.36
CA ALA A 219 15.59 3.04 34.01
C ALA A 219 16.14 2.34 32.78
N ALA A 220 15.95 1.01 32.66
CA ALA A 220 16.35 0.22 31.47
C ALA A 220 15.59 0.66 30.23
N THR A 221 14.26 0.83 30.29
CA THR A 221 13.44 1.30 29.18
C THR A 221 13.89 2.68 28.71
N LYS A 222 14.13 3.61 29.63
CA LYS A 222 14.59 4.96 29.30
C LYS A 222 15.97 4.95 28.63
N ALA A 223 16.88 4.11 29.09
CA ALA A 223 18.19 3.92 28.47
C ALA A 223 18.08 3.35 27.05
N LEU A 224 17.26 2.31 26.84
CA LEU A 224 16.99 1.70 25.55
C LEU A 224 16.36 2.68 24.56
N VAL A 225 15.32 3.42 24.97
CA VAL A 225 14.67 4.44 24.14
C VAL A 225 15.63 5.55 23.72
N LYS A 226 16.62 5.90 24.58
CA LYS A 226 17.66 6.88 24.25
C LYS A 226 18.61 6.37 23.15
N ARG A 227 18.95 5.09 23.15
CA ARG A 227 19.85 4.48 22.16
C ARG A 227 19.13 3.84 20.96
N ALA A 228 17.81 3.98 20.84
CA ALA A 228 17.01 3.33 19.82
C ALA A 228 17.44 3.64 18.36
N ILE A 229 17.98 4.85 18.08
CA ILE A 229 18.45 5.21 16.73
C ILE A 229 19.74 4.46 16.37
N PRO A 230 20.85 4.53 17.15
CA PRO A 230 22.06 3.78 16.81
C PRO A 230 21.80 2.26 16.76
N ASP A 231 20.94 1.73 17.64
CA ASP A 231 20.61 0.31 17.61
C ASP A 231 19.77 -0.07 16.40
N ALA A 232 18.85 0.79 15.94
CA ALA A 232 18.13 0.62 14.68
C ALA A 232 19.06 0.63 13.47
N MET A 233 20.08 1.50 13.48
CA MET A 233 21.10 1.52 12.42
C MET A 233 21.94 0.25 12.40
N ALA A 234 22.38 -0.23 13.57
CA ALA A 234 23.12 -1.49 13.70
C ALA A 234 22.27 -2.69 13.22
N LEU A 235 20.98 -2.72 13.55
CA LEU A 235 20.05 -3.75 13.08
C LEU A 235 19.86 -3.67 11.55
N LEU A 236 19.74 -2.46 11.00
CA LEU A 236 19.65 -2.25 9.56
C LEU A 236 20.89 -2.79 8.84
N ASP A 237 22.09 -2.42 9.30
CA ASP A 237 23.37 -2.88 8.72
C ASP A 237 23.47 -4.40 8.80
N HIS A 238 23.07 -4.99 9.93
CA HIS A 238 23.05 -6.44 10.08
C HIS A 238 22.07 -7.11 9.11
N SER A 239 20.85 -6.59 8.98
CA SER A 239 19.81 -7.13 8.10
C SER A 239 20.19 -7.06 6.62
N ARG A 240 21.14 -6.18 6.26
CA ARG A 240 21.62 -5.97 4.89
C ARG A 240 22.86 -6.79 4.51
N LYS A 241 23.46 -7.50 5.44
CA LYS A 241 24.59 -8.39 5.11
C LYS A 241 24.16 -9.37 4.01
N GLY A 242 24.92 -9.39 2.90
CA GLY A 242 24.59 -10.18 1.71
C GLY A 242 23.47 -9.61 0.84
N GLY A 243 23.09 -8.35 1.02
CA GLY A 243 22.15 -7.64 0.15
C GLY A 243 22.68 -7.45 -1.26
N ARG A 244 21.77 -7.38 -2.23
CA ARG A 244 22.08 -7.25 -3.66
C ARG A 244 22.70 -5.91 -4.02
N TYR A 245 22.32 -4.86 -3.31
CA TYR A 245 22.74 -3.48 -3.58
C TYR A 245 23.37 -2.86 -2.34
N GLU A 246 24.34 -1.99 -2.56
CA GLU A 246 24.88 -1.11 -1.55
C GLU A 246 24.00 0.14 -1.43
N VAL A 247 23.68 0.56 -0.20
CA VAL A 247 22.91 1.78 0.04
C VAL A 247 23.80 2.99 -0.13
N VAL A 248 23.34 3.95 -0.92
CA VAL A 248 23.94 5.29 -0.94
C VAL A 248 23.36 6.06 0.24
N ALA A 249 24.15 6.21 1.30
CA ALA A 249 23.72 6.83 2.55
C ALA A 249 23.40 8.34 2.40
N HIS A 250 24.11 9.01 1.53
CA HIS A 250 23.98 10.45 1.25
C HIS A 250 23.94 10.69 -0.28
N PRO A 251 22.83 10.35 -0.98
CA PRO A 251 22.72 10.65 -2.40
C PRO A 251 22.62 12.15 -2.63
N TRP A 252 22.95 12.59 -3.83
CA TRP A 252 22.51 13.90 -4.27
C TRP A 252 20.97 13.89 -4.36
N LEU A 253 20.33 14.85 -3.72
CA LEU A 253 18.88 15.00 -3.75
C LEU A 253 18.50 16.26 -4.52
N PRO A 254 17.43 16.23 -5.34
CA PRO A 254 16.90 17.44 -5.96
C PRO A 254 16.39 18.42 -4.91
N ASP A 255 16.29 19.71 -5.30
CA ASP A 255 15.93 20.78 -4.35
C ASP A 255 14.57 20.54 -3.67
N VAL A 256 13.62 19.92 -4.36
CA VAL A 256 12.30 19.55 -3.81
C VAL A 256 12.39 18.63 -2.59
N LEU A 257 13.44 17.82 -2.48
CA LEU A 257 13.71 16.92 -1.35
C LEU A 257 14.68 17.49 -0.33
N ARG A 258 15.18 18.71 -0.57
CA ARG A 258 16.06 19.41 0.37
C ARG A 258 15.25 20.35 1.22
N LYS A 259 15.32 20.16 2.52
CA LYS A 259 14.69 21.08 3.46
C LYS A 259 15.36 22.44 3.37
N GLN A 260 14.60 23.48 3.02
CA GLN A 260 15.11 24.84 2.80
C GLN A 260 15.61 25.49 4.10
N SER A 261 15.01 25.12 5.23
CA SER A 261 15.46 25.50 6.56
C SER A 261 15.05 24.46 7.59
N SER A 262 15.71 24.47 8.76
CA SER A 262 15.38 23.52 9.87
C SER A 262 13.94 23.66 10.37
N ARG A 263 13.28 24.77 10.10
CA ARG A 263 11.90 25.08 10.51
C ARG A 263 10.95 25.31 9.33
N GLY A 264 11.45 25.26 8.10
CA GLY A 264 10.65 25.46 6.90
C GLY A 264 9.73 24.27 6.62
N PRO A 265 8.62 24.46 5.89
CA PRO A 265 7.78 23.37 5.43
C PRO A 265 8.56 22.48 4.48
N ASP A 266 8.21 21.21 4.46
CA ASP A 266 8.64 20.29 3.41
C ASP A 266 7.91 20.63 2.10
N LEU A 267 8.61 20.54 0.97
CA LEU A 267 8.01 20.75 -0.36
C LEU A 267 7.23 19.52 -0.84
N ILE A 268 7.49 18.35 -0.22
CA ILE A 268 6.76 17.14 -0.52
C ILE A 268 5.47 17.11 0.31
N TRP A 269 4.37 16.98 -0.39
CA TRP A 269 3.07 16.81 0.21
C TRP A 269 2.84 15.32 0.56
N GLU A 270 2.83 14.99 1.83
CA GLU A 270 2.73 13.60 2.31
C GLU A 270 1.30 13.05 2.35
N ALA A 271 0.30 13.85 1.97
CA ALA A 271 -1.12 13.46 1.95
C ALA A 271 -1.66 12.95 3.31
N ARG A 272 -1.23 13.56 4.41
CA ARG A 272 -1.63 13.16 5.76
C ARG A 272 -3.14 13.29 5.96
N PRO A 273 -3.86 12.24 6.32
CA PRO A 273 -5.27 12.32 6.63
C PRO A 273 -5.54 13.26 7.82
N LYS A 274 -6.47 14.17 7.61
CA LYS A 274 -7.03 15.07 8.63
C LYS A 274 -8.46 15.37 8.23
N TRP A 275 -9.30 14.35 8.32
CA TRP A 275 -10.66 14.42 7.82
C TRP A 275 -11.65 14.00 8.90
N ALA A 276 -12.78 14.67 8.93
CA ALA A 276 -13.95 14.30 9.70
C ALA A 276 -15.19 14.48 8.81
N ARG A 277 -16.11 13.56 8.91
CA ARG A 277 -17.40 13.62 8.21
C ARG A 277 -18.14 14.90 8.60
N SER A 278 -18.61 15.65 7.60
CA SER A 278 -19.32 16.91 7.81
C SER A 278 -20.74 16.72 8.33
N GLU A 279 -21.41 15.66 7.88
CA GLU A 279 -22.80 15.40 8.21
C GLU A 279 -22.96 13.98 8.77
N LEU A 280 -23.65 13.90 9.91
CA LEU A 280 -24.03 12.64 10.52
C LEU A 280 -25.55 12.45 10.35
N PRO A 281 -26.04 11.20 10.25
CA PRO A 281 -27.47 10.95 10.25
C PRO A 281 -28.11 11.45 11.56
N PRO A 282 -29.41 11.79 11.55
CA PRO A 282 -30.10 12.22 12.75
C PRO A 282 -30.12 11.13 13.83
N GLY A 283 -30.09 11.55 15.10
CA GLY A 283 -30.10 10.67 16.26
C GLY A 283 -28.75 10.50 16.92
N GLU A 284 -28.72 9.85 18.07
CA GLU A 284 -27.49 9.54 18.80
C GLU A 284 -26.80 8.31 18.20
N HIS A 285 -25.50 8.40 17.98
CA HIS A 285 -24.68 7.33 17.43
C HIS A 285 -23.45 7.10 18.29
N GLU A 286 -23.22 5.84 18.67
CA GLU A 286 -21.99 5.43 19.31
C GLU A 286 -20.87 5.34 18.27
N VAL A 287 -19.78 6.04 18.49
CA VAL A 287 -18.59 6.07 17.66
C VAL A 287 -17.46 5.36 18.38
N THR A 288 -16.84 4.38 17.73
CA THR A 288 -15.62 3.77 18.23
C THR A 288 -14.41 4.40 17.55
N ALA A 289 -13.52 4.97 18.34
CA ALA A 289 -12.21 5.43 17.90
C ALA A 289 -11.22 4.25 17.93
N LEU A 290 -10.72 3.89 16.76
CA LEU A 290 -9.76 2.81 16.57
C LEU A 290 -8.35 3.36 16.35
N ASP A 291 -7.34 2.71 16.93
CA ASP A 291 -5.93 2.99 16.74
C ASP A 291 -5.26 1.79 16.06
N VAL A 292 -4.65 2.02 14.91
CA VAL A 292 -3.99 0.98 14.10
C VAL A 292 -2.58 0.72 14.61
N ASN A 293 -2.31 -0.49 15.05
CA ASN A 293 -1.02 -0.83 15.60
C ASN A 293 0.08 -0.89 14.54
N GLY A 294 1.23 -0.31 14.87
CA GLY A 294 2.45 -0.42 14.07
C GLY A 294 2.36 0.18 12.67
N ALA A 295 1.65 1.30 12.49
CA ALA A 295 1.46 1.96 11.20
C ALA A 295 2.78 2.21 10.44
N TYR A 296 3.79 2.81 11.09
CA TYR A 296 5.11 2.98 10.48
C TYR A 296 5.84 1.65 10.26
N LEU A 297 5.69 0.69 11.17
CA LEU A 297 6.32 -0.63 11.01
C LEU A 297 5.75 -1.35 9.78
N SER A 298 4.43 -1.26 9.53
CA SER A 298 3.81 -1.80 8.33
C SER A 298 4.28 -1.09 7.05
N ALA A 299 4.51 0.24 7.12
CA ALA A 299 4.95 1.05 5.99
C ALA A 299 6.42 0.84 5.59
N LEU A 300 7.26 0.24 6.45
CA LEU A 300 8.65 -0.07 6.12
C LEU A 300 8.80 -1.10 4.98
N LYS A 301 7.73 -1.79 4.58
CA LYS A 301 7.73 -2.70 3.42
C LYS A 301 7.76 -1.97 2.07
N THR A 302 7.57 -0.65 2.04
CA THR A 302 7.52 0.10 0.78
C THR A 302 8.83 0.00 -0.01
N HIS A 303 8.72 0.06 -1.34
CA HIS A 303 9.88 0.09 -2.22
C HIS A 303 10.56 1.45 -2.16
N LEU A 304 11.86 1.44 -1.93
CA LEU A 304 12.67 2.63 -1.73
C LEU A 304 13.70 2.79 -2.85
N PRO A 305 13.95 3.99 -3.36
CA PRO A 305 15.02 4.26 -4.31
C PRO A 305 16.39 4.07 -3.64
N LEU A 306 17.27 3.28 -4.23
CA LEU A 306 18.59 2.96 -3.68
C LEU A 306 19.68 3.89 -4.19
N GLY A 307 19.54 4.31 -5.45
CA GLY A 307 20.52 5.10 -6.17
C GLY A 307 20.12 6.56 -6.33
N GLN A 308 20.80 7.18 -7.28
CA GLN A 308 20.53 8.54 -7.74
C GLN A 308 19.11 8.62 -8.31
N LEU A 309 18.40 9.67 -7.96
CA LEU A 309 17.13 10.01 -8.61
C LEU A 309 17.41 10.65 -9.97
N GLU A 310 16.64 10.25 -10.97
CA GLU A 310 16.69 10.75 -12.34
C GLU A 310 15.43 11.55 -12.63
N HIS A 311 15.58 12.70 -13.27
CA HIS A 311 14.48 13.57 -13.68
C HIS A 311 13.85 13.05 -14.97
N SER A 312 12.52 13.12 -15.03
CA SER A 312 11.75 12.88 -16.24
C SER A 312 10.52 13.80 -16.28
N THR A 313 10.03 14.10 -17.47
CA THR A 313 8.85 14.94 -17.70
C THR A 313 7.81 14.15 -18.51
N GLY A 314 6.55 14.57 -18.39
CA GLY A 314 5.43 14.02 -19.14
C GLY A 314 4.50 13.16 -18.30
N ASN A 315 3.27 12.99 -18.80
CA ASN A 315 2.19 12.28 -18.11
C ASN A 315 2.32 10.76 -18.28
N HIS A 316 3.33 10.18 -17.64
CA HIS A 316 3.51 8.72 -17.63
C HIS A 316 4.09 8.24 -16.30
N HIS A 317 3.57 7.14 -15.80
CA HIS A 317 4.02 6.47 -14.60
C HIS A 317 4.76 5.18 -14.96
N ASN A 318 5.95 5.01 -14.37
CA ASN A 318 6.68 3.75 -14.46
C ASN A 318 6.62 3.02 -13.10
N PRO A 319 5.81 1.96 -12.97
CA PRO A 319 5.59 1.27 -11.70
C PRO A 319 6.81 0.54 -11.14
N ARG A 320 7.91 0.42 -11.93
CA ARG A 320 9.18 -0.19 -11.48
C ARG A 320 10.15 0.83 -10.90
N ARG A 321 9.76 2.10 -10.83
CA ARG A 321 10.58 3.18 -10.29
C ARG A 321 9.91 3.72 -9.01
N ALA A 322 10.73 4.18 -8.07
CA ALA A 322 10.24 4.84 -6.88
C ALA A 322 10.89 6.22 -6.72
N GLY A 323 10.16 7.16 -6.16
CA GLY A 323 10.60 8.53 -5.95
C GLY A 323 9.45 9.48 -5.67
N VAL A 324 9.53 10.69 -6.24
CA VAL A 324 8.54 11.76 -6.07
C VAL A 324 8.09 12.29 -7.42
N HIS A 325 6.86 12.76 -7.47
CA HIS A 325 6.16 13.16 -8.69
C HIS A 325 5.43 14.49 -8.48
N LEU A 326 5.56 15.41 -9.43
CA LEU A 326 4.73 16.60 -9.52
C LEU A 326 3.45 16.22 -10.25
N ILE A 327 2.32 16.35 -9.58
CA ILE A 327 1.02 15.97 -10.13
C ILE A 327 -0.01 17.10 -9.95
N THR A 328 -0.99 17.16 -10.86
CA THR A 328 -2.28 17.78 -10.59
C THR A 328 -3.24 16.65 -10.19
N PRO A 329 -3.72 16.60 -8.93
CA PRO A 329 -4.68 15.61 -8.50
C PRO A 329 -6.04 15.88 -9.14
N SER A 330 -6.84 14.83 -9.29
CA SER A 330 -8.22 14.94 -9.73
C SER A 330 -9.12 15.51 -8.63
N ASP A 331 -10.26 16.02 -9.02
CA ASP A 331 -11.32 16.42 -8.10
C ASP A 331 -11.80 15.21 -7.26
N TRP A 332 -12.18 15.50 -6.01
CA TRP A 332 -12.65 14.50 -5.06
C TRP A 332 -14.07 14.77 -4.61
N ASP A 333 -15.02 13.99 -5.15
CA ASP A 333 -16.46 14.18 -4.92
C ASP A 333 -17.01 13.35 -3.74
N HIS A 334 -16.15 12.63 -3.01
CA HIS A 334 -16.55 11.70 -1.97
C HIS A 334 -16.32 12.21 -0.55
N ASP A 335 -16.03 13.50 -0.39
CA ASP A 335 -15.64 14.10 0.90
C ASP A 335 -16.75 14.00 1.98
N ALA A 336 -18.01 13.81 1.56
CA ALA A 336 -19.12 13.58 2.47
C ALA A 336 -19.02 12.25 3.26
N TYR A 337 -18.27 11.24 2.79
CA TYR A 337 -18.22 9.91 3.39
C TYR A 337 -16.86 9.22 3.40
N LEU A 338 -15.87 9.71 2.66
CA LEU A 338 -14.50 9.21 2.64
C LEU A 338 -13.50 10.36 2.64
N PRO A 339 -12.34 10.21 3.31
CA PRO A 339 -11.29 11.22 3.27
C PRO A 339 -10.74 11.39 1.85
N ASN A 340 -10.37 12.61 1.50
CA ASN A 340 -9.63 12.86 0.28
C ASN A 340 -8.28 12.11 0.34
N PRO A 341 -7.92 11.31 -0.68
CA PRO A 341 -6.68 10.54 -0.68
C PRO A 341 -5.40 11.38 -0.68
N ILE A 342 -5.50 12.65 -1.04
CA ILE A 342 -4.39 13.61 -0.88
C ILE A 342 -4.45 14.40 0.44
N GLY A 343 -5.34 14.03 1.38
CA GLY A 343 -5.54 14.75 2.63
C GLY A 343 -6.22 16.12 2.47
N SER A 344 -6.15 16.94 3.51
CA SER A 344 -6.74 18.29 3.49
C SER A 344 -5.76 19.26 2.86
N ARG A 345 -6.01 19.63 1.61
CA ARG A 345 -5.24 20.62 0.87
C ARG A 345 -6.13 21.78 0.49
N ASP A 346 -5.71 22.98 0.84
CA ASP A 346 -6.45 24.21 0.57
C ASP A 346 -5.96 24.92 -0.71
N GLU A 347 -4.72 24.67 -1.16
CA GLU A 347 -4.14 25.34 -2.31
C GLU A 347 -4.36 24.57 -3.61
N PRO A 348 -4.91 25.19 -4.67
CA PRO A 348 -5.07 24.57 -5.99
C PRO A 348 -3.73 24.45 -6.74
N GLY A 349 -3.70 23.63 -7.79
CA GLY A 349 -2.59 23.47 -8.71
C GLY A 349 -1.68 22.27 -8.43
N PRO A 350 -0.57 22.11 -9.15
CA PRO A 350 0.33 20.98 -9.02
C PRO A 350 1.01 20.91 -7.66
N LEU A 351 1.29 19.68 -7.20
CA LEU A 351 2.00 19.42 -5.95
C LEU A 351 2.93 18.22 -6.09
N TRP A 352 4.01 18.24 -5.32
CA TRP A 352 4.91 17.12 -5.23
C TRP A 352 4.39 16.07 -4.25
N VAL A 353 4.17 14.85 -4.74
CA VAL A 353 3.78 13.69 -3.93
C VAL A 353 4.80 12.57 -4.05
N THR A 354 4.72 11.61 -3.16
CA THR A 354 5.55 10.40 -3.24
C THR A 354 4.90 9.35 -4.14
N GLU A 355 5.70 8.37 -4.56
CA GLU A 355 5.23 7.17 -5.26
C GLU A 355 4.08 6.46 -4.53
N ALA A 356 4.10 6.42 -3.18
CA ALA A 356 3.03 5.79 -2.39
C ALA A 356 1.67 6.49 -2.59
N THR A 357 1.65 7.82 -2.56
CA THR A 357 0.45 8.63 -2.82
C THR A 357 -0.01 8.50 -4.28
N LEU A 358 0.94 8.59 -5.23
CA LEU A 358 0.62 8.44 -6.66
C LEU A 358 -0.01 7.06 -6.94
N ARG A 359 0.54 5.98 -6.39
CA ARG A 359 -0.03 4.63 -6.54
C ARG A 359 -1.43 4.51 -5.95
N LEU A 360 -1.68 5.13 -4.79
CA LEU A 360 -3.02 5.19 -4.23
C LEU A 360 -3.99 5.84 -5.23
N LEU A 361 -3.67 7.02 -5.75
CA LEU A 361 -4.49 7.74 -6.71
C LEU A 361 -4.72 6.96 -8.00
N LEU A 362 -3.68 6.38 -8.58
CA LEU A 362 -3.79 5.55 -9.79
C LEU A 362 -4.60 4.27 -9.55
N ARG A 363 -4.53 3.69 -8.36
CA ARG A 363 -5.32 2.50 -8.02
C ARG A 363 -6.80 2.83 -7.86
N ILE A 364 -7.15 3.91 -7.16
CA ILE A 364 -8.55 4.30 -6.94
C ILE A 364 -9.21 4.89 -8.20
N SER A 365 -8.44 5.45 -9.13
CA SER A 365 -8.93 5.88 -10.44
C SER A 365 -9.08 4.72 -11.43
N GLY A 366 -8.47 3.57 -11.15
CA GLY A 366 -8.56 2.39 -12.02
C GLY A 366 -9.95 1.77 -12.06
N PRO A 367 -10.21 0.87 -13.04
CA PRO A 367 -11.54 0.31 -13.30
C PRO A 367 -12.14 -0.49 -12.15
N LYS A 368 -11.31 -0.98 -11.20
CA LYS A 368 -11.78 -1.71 -10.02
C LYS A 368 -12.54 -0.80 -9.04
N TYR A 369 -12.08 0.43 -8.87
CA TYR A 369 -12.64 1.36 -7.88
C TYR A 369 -13.38 2.53 -8.56
N GLY A 370 -12.76 3.17 -9.55
CA GLY A 370 -13.34 4.26 -10.32
C GLY A 370 -13.86 5.41 -9.46
N LEU A 371 -13.11 5.76 -8.39
CA LEU A 371 -13.53 6.79 -7.43
C LEU A 371 -13.20 8.20 -7.89
N CYS A 372 -12.24 8.35 -8.79
CA CYS A 372 -11.84 9.64 -9.38
C CYS A 372 -11.19 9.39 -10.74
N ASP A 373 -10.88 10.46 -11.47
CA ASP A 373 -10.05 10.38 -12.67
C ASP A 373 -8.57 10.18 -12.27
N PRO A 374 -7.71 9.64 -13.15
CA PRO A 374 -6.28 9.54 -12.87
C PRO A 374 -5.65 10.94 -12.75
N PRO A 375 -4.68 11.13 -11.83
CA PRO A 375 -3.97 12.40 -11.72
C PRO A 375 -3.13 12.67 -12.96
N GLU A 376 -2.93 13.93 -13.31
CA GLU A 376 -2.00 14.35 -14.35
C GLU A 376 -0.58 14.44 -13.76
N ILE A 377 0.38 13.71 -14.36
CA ILE A 377 1.79 13.76 -13.96
C ILE A 377 2.53 14.74 -14.87
N HIS A 378 3.24 15.71 -14.28
CA HIS A 378 4.02 16.72 -15.02
C HIS A 378 5.48 16.35 -15.11
N GLU A 379 6.08 16.02 -13.97
CA GLU A 379 7.48 15.63 -13.87
C GLU A 379 7.72 14.69 -12.68
N SER A 380 8.83 13.98 -12.72
CA SER A 380 9.17 12.98 -11.71
C SER A 380 10.67 12.95 -11.43
N TRP A 381 11.03 12.72 -10.17
CA TRP A 381 12.36 12.34 -9.72
C TRP A 381 12.33 10.93 -9.18
N THR A 382 12.80 9.95 -9.95
CA THR A 382 12.68 8.54 -9.61
C THR A 382 13.96 7.77 -9.85
N SER A 383 14.15 6.64 -9.16
CA SER A 383 15.25 5.73 -9.42
C SER A 383 14.76 4.40 -9.97
N GLY A 384 15.44 3.89 -10.99
CA GLY A 384 15.21 2.53 -11.51
C GLY A 384 15.82 1.44 -10.62
N ALA A 385 16.79 1.80 -9.76
CA ALA A 385 17.29 0.93 -8.70
C ALA A 385 16.39 1.11 -7.47
N THR A 386 15.38 0.26 -7.32
CA THR A 386 14.43 0.28 -6.21
C THR A 386 14.25 -1.12 -5.63
N GLU A 387 14.06 -1.23 -4.35
CA GLU A 387 13.95 -2.48 -3.61
C GLU A 387 13.11 -2.29 -2.32
N GLY A 388 12.46 -3.36 -1.86
CA GLY A 388 11.92 -3.48 -0.50
C GLY A 388 13.05 -3.63 0.52
N LEU A 389 13.89 -2.60 0.59
CA LEU A 389 15.17 -2.61 1.29
C LEU A 389 15.06 -2.89 2.79
N LEU A 390 14.02 -2.35 3.40
CA LEU A 390 13.79 -2.41 4.84
C LEU A 390 13.00 -3.65 5.27
N GLU A 391 12.66 -4.57 4.35
CA GLU A 391 11.81 -5.71 4.68
C GLU A 391 12.42 -6.62 5.75
N LYS A 392 13.70 -7.01 5.62
CA LYS A 392 14.36 -7.82 6.67
C LYS A 392 14.47 -7.09 8.01
N PHE A 393 14.72 -5.78 7.97
CA PHE A 393 14.74 -4.92 9.14
C PHE A 393 13.35 -4.88 9.79
N ARG A 394 12.29 -4.68 8.99
CA ARG A 394 10.90 -4.71 9.43
C ARG A 394 10.52 -6.05 10.07
N VAL A 395 10.88 -7.17 9.42
CA VAL A 395 10.58 -8.51 9.94
C VAL A 395 11.25 -8.72 11.29
N ALA A 396 12.53 -8.35 11.44
CA ALA A 396 13.23 -8.49 12.72
C ALA A 396 12.56 -7.67 13.85
N LEU A 397 12.12 -6.44 13.55
CA LEU A 397 11.37 -5.61 14.51
C LEU A 397 9.98 -6.19 14.81
N LYS A 398 9.27 -6.69 13.78
CA LYS A 398 7.96 -7.34 13.95
C LYS A 398 8.08 -8.58 14.83
N ASP A 399 9.02 -9.48 14.54
CA ASP A 399 9.22 -10.72 15.28
C ASP A 399 9.58 -10.45 16.77
N ALA A 400 10.43 -9.45 17.03
CA ALA A 400 10.73 -9.02 18.40
C ALA A 400 9.48 -8.46 19.09
N ARG A 401 8.68 -7.66 18.38
CA ARG A 401 7.43 -7.12 18.92
C ARG A 401 6.41 -8.22 19.20
N ASP A 402 6.23 -9.18 18.30
CA ASP A 402 5.26 -10.26 18.46
C ASP A 402 5.63 -11.18 19.64
N ARG A 403 6.93 -11.48 19.81
CA ARG A 403 7.42 -12.20 21.00
C ARG A 403 7.13 -11.42 22.28
N ALA A 404 7.45 -10.14 22.30
CA ALA A 404 7.21 -9.28 23.46
C ALA A 404 5.71 -9.18 23.82
N ILE A 405 4.81 -9.18 22.83
CA ILE A 405 3.37 -9.25 23.06
C ILE A 405 2.98 -10.59 23.70
N ALA A 406 3.53 -11.70 23.19
CA ALA A 406 3.24 -13.04 23.70
C ALA A 406 3.76 -13.27 25.13
N GLU A 407 4.86 -12.61 25.49
CA GLU A 407 5.54 -12.73 26.79
C GLU A 407 5.15 -11.59 27.75
N ASP A 408 4.28 -10.66 27.32
CA ASP A 408 3.89 -9.44 28.06
C ASP A 408 5.09 -8.57 28.49
N ASP A 409 6.13 -8.52 27.62
CA ASP A 409 7.35 -7.75 27.80
C ASP A 409 7.21 -6.31 27.30
N GLU A 410 6.74 -5.42 28.17
CA GLU A 410 6.55 -4.01 27.85
C GLU A 410 7.88 -3.26 27.59
N VAL A 411 9.01 -3.72 28.14
CA VAL A 411 10.34 -3.11 27.90
C VAL A 411 10.72 -3.26 26.43
N THR A 412 10.64 -4.49 25.91
CA THR A 412 10.91 -4.76 24.50
C THR A 412 9.91 -4.07 23.60
N LEU A 413 8.62 -4.02 23.94
CA LEU A 413 7.60 -3.34 23.16
C LEU A 413 7.89 -1.85 22.99
N GLU A 414 8.15 -1.12 24.06
CA GLU A 414 8.45 0.32 23.99
C GLU A 414 9.78 0.58 23.28
N TYR A 415 10.78 -0.28 23.49
CA TYR A 415 12.05 -0.17 22.79
C TYR A 415 11.92 -0.34 21.29
N VAL A 416 11.26 -1.42 20.83
CA VAL A 416 11.02 -1.68 19.40
C VAL A 416 10.20 -0.56 18.77
N LYS A 417 9.17 -0.06 19.46
CA LYS A 417 8.39 1.09 19.02
C LYS A 417 9.26 2.34 18.85
N ALA A 418 10.14 2.61 19.79
CA ALA A 418 11.10 3.71 19.70
C ALA A 418 12.08 3.52 18.52
N MET A 419 12.54 2.29 18.25
CA MET A 419 13.44 2.01 17.15
C MET A 419 12.81 2.40 15.80
N TYR A 420 11.64 1.86 15.43
CA TYR A 420 11.09 2.15 14.10
C TYR A 420 10.52 3.57 13.97
N SER A 421 9.90 4.13 15.01
CA SER A 421 9.32 5.46 14.94
C SER A 421 10.39 6.56 14.85
N LYS A 422 11.42 6.48 15.68
CA LYS A 422 12.55 7.41 15.62
C LYS A 422 13.39 7.23 14.36
N PHE A 423 13.59 5.99 13.90
CA PHE A 423 14.29 5.70 12.64
C PHE A 423 13.66 6.48 11.49
N VAL A 424 12.34 6.35 11.29
CA VAL A 424 11.63 7.06 10.21
C VAL A 424 11.74 8.58 10.38
N SER A 425 11.56 9.09 11.60
CA SER A 425 11.61 10.54 11.84
C SER A 425 12.98 11.15 11.56
N THR A 426 14.07 10.40 11.80
CA THR A 426 15.43 10.91 11.67
C THR A 426 16.07 10.74 10.28
N LEU A 427 15.45 9.97 9.39
CA LEU A 427 15.96 9.79 8.02
C LEU A 427 16.11 11.11 7.25
N GLY A 428 15.24 12.09 7.50
CA GLY A 428 15.27 13.43 6.90
C GLY A 428 15.97 14.50 7.74
N GLU A 429 16.56 14.14 8.89
CA GLU A 429 17.17 15.08 9.83
C GLU A 429 18.67 14.81 10.01
N SER A 430 19.49 15.52 9.24
CA SER A 430 20.94 15.35 9.22
C SER A 430 21.65 15.54 10.57
N ASN A 431 21.01 16.24 11.51
CA ASN A 431 21.59 16.52 12.84
C ASN A 431 21.58 15.30 13.77
N TYR A 432 20.65 14.36 13.55
CA TYR A 432 20.46 13.18 14.39
C TYR A 432 21.01 11.90 13.77
N ASN A 433 21.09 11.84 12.43
CA ASN A 433 21.56 10.67 11.71
C ASN A 433 22.59 11.07 10.66
N ARG A 434 23.86 11.06 11.07
CA ARG A 434 24.98 11.39 10.18
C ARG A 434 25.36 10.23 9.26
N GLU A 435 24.93 9.03 9.57
CA GLU A 435 25.28 7.81 8.82
C GLU A 435 24.34 7.61 7.61
N LEU A 436 23.07 8.01 7.74
CA LEU A 436 22.05 7.81 6.72
C LEU A 436 21.12 9.02 6.62
N TYR A 437 21.26 9.78 5.56
CA TYR A 437 20.39 10.93 5.26
C TYR A 437 19.61 10.65 3.97
N ARG A 438 18.34 10.24 4.13
CA ARG A 438 17.44 9.82 3.05
C ARG A 438 16.06 10.43 3.24
N THR A 439 15.95 11.73 2.95
CA THR A 439 14.68 12.49 3.02
C THR A 439 13.62 11.88 2.10
N ASP A 440 14.03 11.38 0.94
CA ASP A 440 13.17 10.64 0.01
C ASP A 440 12.54 9.40 0.67
N TRP A 441 13.29 8.62 1.43
CA TRP A 441 12.77 7.46 2.15
C TRP A 441 11.81 7.86 3.26
N MET A 442 12.14 8.91 4.01
CA MET A 442 11.27 9.43 5.07
C MET A 442 9.87 9.76 4.51
N HIS A 443 9.83 10.54 3.42
CA HIS A 443 8.56 10.93 2.80
C HIS A 443 7.80 9.72 2.21
N LEU A 444 8.51 8.78 1.57
CA LEU A 444 7.91 7.55 1.02
C LEU A 444 7.27 6.70 2.13
N ILE A 445 7.97 6.47 3.24
CA ILE A 445 7.46 5.66 4.35
C ILE A 445 6.27 6.34 5.03
N ARG A 446 6.33 7.66 5.27
CA ARG A 446 5.23 8.42 5.87
C ARG A 446 3.99 8.39 4.98
N SER A 447 4.15 8.67 3.70
CA SER A 447 3.03 8.64 2.74
C SER A 447 2.45 7.23 2.59
N GLN A 448 3.27 6.18 2.68
CA GLN A 448 2.77 4.81 2.70
C GLN A 448 1.90 4.52 3.94
N ALA A 449 2.31 5.00 5.11
CA ALA A 449 1.51 4.86 6.33
C ALA A 449 0.15 5.59 6.19
N PHE A 450 0.14 6.79 5.59
CA PHE A 450 -1.09 7.52 5.32
C PHE A 450 -1.98 6.81 4.30
N ALA A 451 -1.40 6.27 3.22
CA ALA A 451 -2.14 5.48 2.24
C ALA A 451 -2.74 4.20 2.87
N ASN A 452 -2.02 3.54 3.78
CA ASN A 452 -2.53 2.38 4.50
C ASN A 452 -3.75 2.73 5.38
N LEU A 453 -3.72 3.88 6.07
CA LEU A 453 -4.88 4.35 6.84
C LEU A 453 -6.07 4.68 5.93
N TRP A 454 -5.80 5.32 4.78
CA TRP A 454 -6.84 5.60 3.79
C TRP A 454 -7.52 4.31 3.31
N TRP A 455 -6.75 3.26 3.02
CA TRP A 455 -7.28 1.96 2.64
C TRP A 455 -8.12 1.31 3.76
N LYS A 456 -7.78 1.50 5.03
CA LYS A 456 -8.62 1.05 6.14
C LYS A 456 -9.94 1.83 6.21
N ALA A 457 -9.90 3.14 6.00
CA ALA A 457 -11.13 3.95 5.92
C ALA A 457 -12.01 3.50 4.74
N HIS A 458 -11.41 3.26 3.58
CA HIS A 458 -12.14 2.74 2.42
C HIS A 458 -12.74 1.35 2.69
N ARG A 459 -11.96 0.44 3.31
CA ARG A 459 -12.45 -0.89 3.67
C ARG A 459 -13.62 -0.81 4.65
N ALA A 460 -13.51 0.03 5.68
CA ALA A 460 -14.62 0.27 6.62
C ALA A 460 -15.89 0.71 5.88
N TYR A 461 -15.74 1.68 4.97
CA TYR A 461 -16.84 2.17 4.15
C TYR A 461 -17.41 1.09 3.21
N ASP A 462 -16.54 0.33 2.55
CA ASP A 462 -16.92 -0.73 1.58
C ASP A 462 -17.69 -1.88 2.27
N GLU A 463 -17.33 -2.20 3.52
CA GLU A 463 -18.00 -3.20 4.36
C GLU A 463 -19.20 -2.63 5.14
N GLY A 464 -19.64 -1.41 4.83
CA GLY A 464 -20.86 -0.81 5.35
C GLY A 464 -20.75 -0.10 6.69
N LEU A 465 -19.55 0.08 7.25
CA LEU A 465 -19.34 0.93 8.41
C LEU A 465 -19.44 2.40 7.99
N MET A 466 -19.95 3.23 8.88
CA MET A 466 -19.88 4.67 8.68
C MET A 466 -18.55 5.21 9.20
N VAL A 467 -17.70 5.65 8.30
CA VAL A 467 -16.46 6.33 8.66
C VAL A 467 -16.81 7.75 9.11
N VAL A 468 -16.43 8.09 10.34
CA VAL A 468 -16.68 9.41 10.95
C VAL A 468 -15.44 10.29 10.90
N ARG A 469 -14.25 9.68 11.08
CA ARG A 469 -12.99 10.43 11.13
C ARG A 469 -11.80 9.57 10.72
N ALA A 470 -10.84 10.15 10.02
CA ALA A 470 -9.54 9.55 9.73
C ALA A 470 -8.42 10.58 9.99
N MET A 471 -7.48 10.26 10.89
CA MET A 471 -6.48 11.19 11.37
C MET A 471 -5.08 10.58 11.45
N GLY A 472 -4.11 11.27 10.91
CA GLY A 472 -2.70 10.91 11.04
C GLY A 472 -2.34 9.61 10.31
N THR A 473 -1.65 8.70 11.01
CA THR A 473 -1.17 7.42 10.49
C THR A 473 -2.02 6.22 10.91
N ASP A 474 -2.80 6.37 11.98
CA ASP A 474 -3.28 5.24 12.77
C ASP A 474 -4.67 5.44 13.41
N GLU A 475 -5.29 6.61 13.31
CA GLU A 475 -6.57 6.88 13.98
C GLU A 475 -7.74 6.85 12.98
N LEU A 476 -8.70 5.94 13.22
CA LEU A 476 -9.92 5.76 12.43
C LEU A 476 -11.13 5.65 13.36
N HIS A 477 -12.13 6.51 13.17
CA HIS A 477 -13.36 6.49 13.95
C HIS A 477 -14.53 5.99 13.08
N VAL A 478 -15.29 5.06 13.61
CA VAL A 478 -16.37 4.40 12.87
C VAL A 478 -17.62 4.19 13.73
N ILE A 479 -18.76 4.16 13.07
CA ILE A 479 -20.05 3.72 13.61
C ILE A 479 -20.37 2.37 12.97
N GLY A 480 -20.81 1.39 13.77
CA GLY A 480 -21.20 0.05 13.33
C GLY A 480 -20.33 -1.05 13.93
N ASP A 481 -20.58 -2.30 13.51
CA ASP A 481 -19.84 -3.46 14.00
C ASP A 481 -18.47 -3.56 13.32
N TRP A 482 -17.52 -2.81 13.84
CA TRP A 482 -16.17 -2.77 13.31
C TRP A 482 -15.37 -4.08 13.51
N ARG A 483 -15.80 -4.93 14.47
CA ARG A 483 -15.14 -6.23 14.71
C ARG A 483 -15.39 -7.24 13.59
N ALA A 484 -16.47 -7.05 12.83
CA ALA A 484 -16.70 -7.83 11.61
C ALA A 484 -15.73 -7.46 10.47
N VAL A 485 -15.08 -6.27 10.54
CA VAL A 485 -14.21 -5.74 9.48
C VAL A 485 -12.75 -5.79 9.86
N PHE A 486 -12.42 -5.50 11.12
CA PHE A 486 -11.05 -5.40 11.61
C PHE A 486 -10.81 -6.35 12.78
N THR A 487 -9.66 -7.00 12.78
CA THR A 487 -9.20 -7.81 13.91
C THR A 487 -8.80 -6.91 15.07
N GLU A 488 -9.38 -7.12 16.24
CA GLU A 488 -8.97 -6.47 17.48
C GLU A 488 -7.76 -7.17 18.07
N GLY A 489 -6.69 -6.43 18.37
CA GLY A 489 -5.49 -7.03 18.93
C GLY A 489 -4.33 -6.05 19.05
N ARG A 490 -3.15 -6.59 19.37
CA ARG A 490 -1.89 -5.85 19.51
C ARG A 490 -0.94 -6.06 18.34
N GLY A 491 -1.26 -6.98 17.39
CA GLY A 491 -0.44 -7.30 16.22
C GLY A 491 -0.29 -6.10 15.26
N VAL A 492 0.70 -6.17 14.37
CA VAL A 492 0.88 -5.14 13.34
C VAL A 492 -0.33 -5.18 12.40
N THR A 493 -0.88 -4.02 12.09
CA THR A 493 -2.12 -3.83 11.30
C THR A 493 -3.44 -4.14 12.01
N GLU A 494 -3.43 -4.83 13.15
CA GLU A 494 -4.60 -4.98 14.00
C GLU A 494 -4.98 -3.65 14.64
N VAL A 495 -6.22 -3.54 15.08
CA VAL A 495 -6.73 -2.33 15.72
C VAL A 495 -7.00 -2.55 17.20
N LYS A 496 -6.88 -1.49 17.98
CA LYS A 496 -7.32 -1.45 19.37
C LYS A 496 -8.29 -0.30 19.56
N VAL A 497 -9.23 -0.45 20.47
CA VAL A 497 -10.12 0.64 20.88
C VAL A 497 -9.30 1.68 21.64
N LYS A 498 -9.34 2.91 21.17
CA LYS A 498 -8.73 4.07 21.82
C LYS A 498 -9.74 4.80 22.70
N ASP A 499 -10.97 4.95 22.20
CA ASP A 499 -12.04 5.66 22.86
C ASP A 499 -13.40 5.23 22.29
N VAL A 500 -14.48 5.42 23.07
CA VAL A 500 -15.85 5.26 22.62
C VAL A 500 -16.64 6.48 23.09
N TYR A 501 -17.31 7.15 22.16
CA TYR A 501 -18.06 8.37 22.46
C TYR A 501 -19.34 8.46 21.62
N THR A 502 -20.27 9.29 22.04
CA THR A 502 -21.54 9.51 21.35
C THR A 502 -21.51 10.82 20.56
N VAL A 503 -22.07 10.80 19.36
CA VAL A 503 -22.25 11.96 18.48
C VAL A 503 -23.71 12.06 18.02
N GLY A 504 -24.14 13.27 17.67
CA GLY A 504 -25.52 13.54 17.28
C GLY A 504 -26.36 14.06 18.44
N THR A 505 -27.49 14.67 18.11
CA THR A 505 -28.49 15.19 19.04
C THR A 505 -29.88 14.79 18.55
#